data_40dc4551fe2b0901a33fa777f2a04566
#
_entry.id   40dc4551fe2b0901a33fa777f2a04566
#
_cell.length_a   1.000
_cell.length_b   1.000
_cell.length_c   1.000
_cell.angle_alpha   90.00
_cell.angle_beta   90.00
_cell.angle_gamma   90.00
#
_symmetry.space_group_name_H-M   'P 1'
#
loop_
_entity.id
_entity.type
_entity.pdbx_description
1 polymer ?
#
loop_
_entity_poly.entity_id
_entity_poly.type
_entity_poly.pdbx_seq_one_letter_code
_entity_poly.pdbx_strand_id
1 'polypeptide(L)'
;MKQMTEQNEFILSKQIIRSGTSIGANVEEASAAQSKKDFISKMAIASKEARETHYWLRLLRDSRLCKKLEHAELIKESEEIIKILTAIVKTSQKQN
;
A
#
# COMPACT_ATOMS: atom_id res chain seq x y z
N MET A 1 -1.84 -28.23 7.04
CA MET A 1 -1.09 -28.29 8.26
C MET A 1 -1.06 -26.94 8.92
N LYS A 2 -1.47 -26.91 10.19
CA LYS A 2 -1.66 -25.65 10.90
C LYS A 2 -0.41 -24.79 10.98
N GLN A 3 0.75 -25.38 11.22
CA GLN A 3 2.00 -24.62 11.36
C GLN A 3 2.38 -23.89 10.10
N MET A 4 2.27 -24.53 8.94
CA MET A 4 2.59 -23.87 7.67
C MET A 4 1.62 -22.75 7.36
N THR A 5 0.33 -22.95 7.64
CA THR A 5 -0.70 -21.94 7.44
C THR A 5 -0.45 -20.73 8.34
N GLU A 6 -0.12 -20.97 9.59
CA GLU A 6 0.17 -19.90 10.55
C GLU A 6 1.41 -19.11 10.16
N GLN A 7 2.47 -19.79 9.70
CA GLN A 7 3.68 -19.13 9.23
C GLN A 7 3.41 -18.29 7.98
N ASN A 8 2.62 -18.82 7.05
CA ASN A 8 2.29 -18.10 5.82
C ASN A 8 1.45 -16.86 6.14
N GLU A 9 0.49 -16.99 7.06
CA GLU A 9 -0.31 -15.84 7.50
C GLU A 9 0.58 -14.77 8.14
N PHE A 10 1.53 -15.19 8.98
CA PHE A 10 2.46 -14.27 9.62
C PHE A 10 3.32 -13.54 8.59
N ILE A 11 3.84 -14.26 7.59
CA ILE A 11 4.65 -13.67 6.53
C ILE A 11 3.85 -12.64 5.76
N LEU A 12 2.62 -12.98 5.35
CA LEU A 12 1.77 -12.05 4.61
C LEU A 12 1.38 -10.84 5.44
N SER A 13 1.03 -11.05 6.71
CA SER A 13 0.68 -9.96 7.62
C SER A 13 1.85 -9.00 7.81
N LYS A 14 3.06 -9.54 7.94
CA LYS A 14 4.26 -8.72 8.08
C LYS A 14 4.48 -7.85 6.84
N GLN A 15 4.27 -8.40 5.65
CA GLN A 15 4.41 -7.64 4.41
C GLN A 15 3.34 -6.54 4.28
N ILE A 16 2.11 -6.84 4.71
CA ILE A 16 1.03 -5.85 4.70
C ILE A 16 1.36 -4.70 5.63
N ILE A 17 1.83 -4.99 6.83
CA ILE A 17 2.22 -3.95 7.79
C ILE A 17 3.38 -3.12 7.25
N ARG A 18 4.41 -3.77 6.71
CA ARG A 18 5.57 -3.09 6.14
C ARG A 18 5.18 -2.14 5.02
N SER A 19 4.45 -2.65 4.01
CA SER A 19 4.08 -1.84 2.86
C SER A 19 3.05 -0.77 3.26
N GLY A 20 2.10 -1.13 4.12
CA GLY A 20 1.09 -0.20 4.59
C GLY A 20 1.67 0.98 5.36
N THR A 21 2.60 0.72 6.28
CA THR A 21 3.27 1.80 7.04
C THR A 21 4.17 2.63 6.14
N SER A 22 4.74 2.02 5.11
CA SER A 22 5.57 2.73 4.15
C SER A 22 4.79 3.77 3.35
N ILE A 23 3.50 3.50 3.06
CA ILE A 23 2.64 4.49 2.40
C ILE A 23 2.61 5.77 3.23
N GLY A 24 2.26 5.64 4.50
CA GLY A 24 2.16 6.78 5.41
C GLY A 24 3.49 7.52 5.57
N ALA A 25 4.57 6.77 5.74
CA ALA A 25 5.90 7.37 5.91
C ALA A 25 6.29 8.21 4.69
N ASN A 26 6.02 7.72 3.49
CA ASN A 26 6.37 8.46 2.28
C ASN A 26 5.46 9.68 2.05
N VAL A 27 4.20 9.58 2.42
CA VAL A 27 3.29 10.74 2.37
C VAL A 27 3.78 11.82 3.35
N GLU A 28 4.19 11.43 4.55
CA GLU A 28 4.76 12.36 5.53
C GLU A 28 6.01 13.05 4.99
N GLU A 29 6.91 12.28 4.41
CA GLU A 29 8.13 12.82 3.82
C GLU A 29 7.82 13.75 2.64
N ALA A 30 6.80 13.40 1.84
CA ALA A 30 6.38 14.24 0.72
C ALA A 30 5.90 15.61 1.21
N SER A 31 5.13 15.64 2.32
CA SER A 31 4.61 16.89 2.85
C SER A 31 5.73 17.81 3.37
N ALA A 32 6.87 17.27 3.70
CA ALA A 32 8.04 18.02 4.16
C ALA A 32 9.10 18.19 3.04
N ALA A 33 8.76 17.85 1.81
CA ALA A 33 9.71 17.88 0.69
C ALA A 33 10.18 19.30 0.39
N GLN A 34 11.46 19.42 0.07
CA GLN A 34 12.09 20.72 -0.19
C GLN A 34 11.99 21.14 -1.64
N SER A 35 11.54 20.26 -2.52
CA SER A 35 11.38 20.56 -3.94
C SER A 35 10.18 19.81 -4.48
N LYS A 36 9.67 20.28 -5.61
CA LYS A 36 8.59 19.61 -6.33
C LYS A 36 9.02 18.21 -6.78
N LYS A 37 10.26 18.11 -7.26
CA LYS A 37 10.82 16.82 -7.69
C LYS A 37 10.85 15.82 -6.54
N ASP A 38 11.28 16.25 -5.37
CA ASP A 38 11.31 15.39 -4.18
C ASP A 38 9.90 14.98 -3.75
N PHE A 39 8.95 15.93 -3.79
CA PHE A 39 7.55 15.65 -3.49
C PHE A 39 7.01 14.56 -4.42
N ILE A 40 7.21 14.71 -5.72
CA ILE A 40 6.74 13.74 -6.72
C ILE A 40 7.37 12.38 -6.47
N SER A 41 8.68 12.35 -6.18
CA SER A 41 9.40 11.13 -5.90
C SER A 41 8.81 10.38 -4.71
N LYS A 42 8.56 11.08 -3.60
CA LYS A 42 8.00 10.47 -2.39
C LYS A 42 6.57 9.99 -2.61
N MET A 43 5.76 10.77 -3.32
CA MET A 43 4.40 10.36 -3.62
C MET A 43 4.34 9.16 -4.56
N ALA A 44 5.29 9.08 -5.50
CA ALA A 44 5.40 7.92 -6.40
C ALA A 44 5.77 6.65 -5.63
N ILE A 45 6.65 6.77 -4.65
CA ILE A 45 7.02 5.63 -3.79
C ILE A 45 5.79 5.20 -2.98
N ALA A 46 5.04 6.16 -2.41
CA ALA A 46 3.81 5.86 -1.67
C ALA A 46 2.81 5.11 -2.56
N SER A 47 2.66 5.55 -3.81
CA SER A 47 1.76 4.89 -4.77
C SER A 47 2.20 3.46 -5.04
N LYS A 48 3.48 3.24 -5.22
CA LYS A 48 4.06 1.91 -5.42
C LYS A 48 3.78 1.00 -4.21
N GLU A 49 3.98 1.52 -3.01
CA GLU A 49 3.73 0.77 -1.78
C GLU A 49 2.24 0.46 -1.60
N ALA A 50 1.37 1.36 -2.02
CA ALA A 50 -0.08 1.12 -1.97
C ALA A 50 -0.47 -0.03 -2.91
N ARG A 51 0.14 -0.11 -4.09
CA ARG A 51 -0.09 -1.22 -5.03
C ARG A 51 0.42 -2.53 -4.46
N GLU A 52 1.55 -2.51 -3.79
CA GLU A 52 2.09 -3.69 -3.13
C GLU A 52 1.18 -4.16 -2.00
N THR A 53 0.68 -3.23 -1.18
CA THR A 53 -0.26 -3.55 -0.10
C THR A 53 -1.52 -4.21 -0.67
N HIS A 54 -2.05 -3.66 -1.75
CA HIS A 54 -3.22 -4.22 -2.44
C HIS A 54 -2.96 -5.64 -2.92
N TYR A 55 -1.77 -5.89 -3.46
CA TYR A 55 -1.37 -7.23 -3.90
C TYR A 55 -1.35 -8.23 -2.72
N TRP A 56 -0.70 -7.83 -1.61
CA TRP A 56 -0.63 -8.71 -0.45
C TRP A 56 -2.01 -9.01 0.15
N LEU A 57 -2.90 -8.02 0.14
CA LEU A 57 -4.26 -8.20 0.64
C LEU A 57 -5.05 -9.19 -0.23
N ARG A 58 -4.90 -9.08 -1.56
CA ARG A 58 -5.56 -10.03 -2.47
C ARG A 58 -5.00 -11.43 -2.30
N LEU A 59 -3.70 -11.55 -2.12
CA LEU A 59 -3.06 -12.85 -1.90
C LEU A 59 -3.57 -13.49 -0.61
N LEU A 60 -3.70 -12.70 0.45
CA LEU A 60 -4.24 -13.17 1.73
C LEU A 60 -5.66 -13.67 1.56
N ARG A 61 -6.50 -12.92 0.87
CA ARG A 61 -7.89 -13.31 0.58
C ARG A 61 -7.94 -14.61 -0.21
N ASP A 62 -7.16 -14.69 -1.29
CA ASP A 62 -7.22 -15.80 -2.22
C ASP A 62 -6.58 -17.07 -1.66
N SER A 63 -5.66 -16.94 -0.72
CA SER A 63 -5.02 -18.07 -0.07
C SER A 63 -5.89 -18.73 0.99
N ARG A 64 -6.97 -18.07 1.38
CA ARG A 64 -7.89 -18.54 2.43
C ARG A 64 -7.22 -18.73 3.79
N LEU A 65 -6.10 -18.08 4.01
CA LEU A 65 -5.40 -18.16 5.29
C LEU A 65 -6.15 -17.44 6.42
N CYS A 66 -6.98 -16.49 6.06
CA CYS A 66 -7.79 -15.73 7.00
C CYS A 66 -9.21 -15.66 6.47
N LYS A 67 -10.18 -16.02 7.32
CA LYS A 67 -11.59 -16.10 6.92
C LYS A 67 -12.38 -14.84 7.24
N LYS A 68 -11.72 -13.77 7.65
CA LYS A 68 -12.42 -12.56 8.07
C LYS A 68 -12.88 -11.75 6.87
N LEU A 69 -14.11 -11.25 6.95
CA LEU A 69 -14.71 -10.41 5.91
C LEU A 69 -14.02 -9.07 5.73
N GLU A 70 -13.17 -8.71 6.66
CA GLU A 70 -12.43 -7.44 6.68
C GLU A 70 -11.52 -7.26 5.48
N HIS A 71 -11.11 -8.35 4.81
CA HIS A 71 -10.28 -8.25 3.61
C HIS A 71 -10.92 -7.41 2.53
N ALA A 72 -12.22 -7.58 2.31
CA ALA A 72 -12.91 -6.88 1.25
C ALA A 72 -12.86 -5.37 1.46
N GLU A 73 -13.02 -4.91 2.70
CA GLU A 73 -12.93 -3.50 3.03
C GLU A 73 -11.53 -2.96 2.86
N LEU A 74 -10.52 -3.70 3.36
CA LEU A 74 -9.13 -3.29 3.23
C LEU A 74 -8.68 -3.23 1.79
N ILE A 75 -9.13 -4.19 0.97
CA ILE A 75 -8.82 -4.21 -0.46
C ILE A 75 -9.43 -2.98 -1.12
N LYS A 76 -10.69 -2.67 -0.81
CA LYS A 76 -11.37 -1.50 -1.35
C LYS A 76 -10.67 -0.21 -0.94
N GLU A 77 -10.28 -0.10 0.33
CA GLU A 77 -9.55 1.08 0.82
C GLU A 77 -8.21 1.25 0.11
N SER A 78 -7.49 0.15 -0.10
CA SER A 78 -6.21 0.22 -0.82
C SER A 78 -6.39 0.67 -2.26
N GLU A 79 -7.48 0.25 -2.91
CA GLU A 79 -7.80 0.71 -4.27
C GLU A 79 -8.05 2.22 -4.31
N GLU A 80 -8.76 2.74 -3.32
CA GLU A 80 -9.03 4.17 -3.22
C GLU A 80 -7.74 4.96 -2.98
N ILE A 81 -6.88 4.46 -2.12
CA ILE A 81 -5.58 5.09 -1.85
C ILE A 81 -4.72 5.13 -3.13
N ILE A 82 -4.70 4.03 -3.88
CA ILE A 82 -3.97 3.95 -5.14
C ILE A 82 -4.47 5.04 -6.10
N LYS A 83 -5.78 5.18 -6.22
CA LYS A 83 -6.38 6.18 -7.12
C LYS A 83 -5.99 7.59 -6.71
N ILE A 84 -6.06 7.89 -5.42
CA ILE A 84 -5.72 9.22 -4.90
C ILE A 84 -4.24 9.53 -5.15
N LEU A 85 -3.35 8.61 -4.79
CA LEU A 85 -1.92 8.83 -4.94
C LEU A 85 -1.51 8.92 -6.40
N THR A 86 -2.09 8.09 -7.25
CA THR A 86 -1.84 8.14 -8.69
C THR A 86 -2.26 9.47 -9.27
N ALA A 87 -3.42 9.98 -8.87
CA ALA A 87 -3.91 11.28 -9.33
C ALA A 87 -3.00 12.41 -8.87
N ILE A 88 -2.52 12.38 -7.63
CA ILE A 88 -1.61 13.39 -7.10
C ILE A 88 -0.31 13.42 -7.90
N VAL A 89 0.27 12.25 -8.18
CA VAL A 89 1.52 12.18 -8.94
C VAL A 89 1.32 12.73 -10.35
N LYS A 90 0.26 12.32 -11.02
CA LYS A 90 -0.02 12.79 -12.39
C LYS A 90 -0.24 14.29 -12.45
N THR A 91 -1.04 14.81 -11.53
CA THR A 91 -1.31 16.25 -11.46
C THR A 91 -0.03 17.04 -11.21
N SER A 92 0.79 16.57 -10.28
CA SER A 92 2.05 17.23 -9.94
C SER A 92 3.02 17.24 -11.12
N GLN A 93 3.07 16.14 -11.87
CA GLN A 93 3.92 16.06 -13.07
C GLN A 93 3.49 17.02 -14.16
N LYS A 94 2.18 17.25 -14.28
CA LYS A 94 1.64 18.15 -15.33
C LYS A 94 1.86 19.63 -15.02
N GLN A 95 2.10 19.98 -13.76
CA GLN A 95 2.25 21.38 -13.33
C GLN A 95 3.67 21.92 -13.53
N ASN A 96 4.48 21.27 -14.29
CA ASN A 96 5.83 21.80 -14.59
C ASN A 96 5.78 23.01 -15.56
#